data_95356c3ba2988ce6b09f896c329030da
#
_entry.id   95356c3ba2988ce6b09f896c329030da
#
_cell.length_a   1.000
_cell.length_b   1.000
_cell.length_c   1.000
_cell.angle_alpha   90.00
_cell.angle_beta   90.00
_cell.angle_gamma   90.00
#
_symmetry.space_group_name_H-M   'P 1'
#
loop_
_entity.id
_entity.type
_entity.pdbx_description
1 polymer ?
#
loop_
_entity_poly.entity_id
_entity_poly.type
_entity_poly.pdbx_seq_one_letter_code
_entity_poly.pdbx_strand_id
1 'polypeptide(L)'
;MSLIQIKNLTFRYDNGIENIFDDVSVNLDTNWKLGLIGRNGKGKTTLLQILCGKLNYAGKIIKNVDIDYFPFKVNENKLTIEVIQDFCMAEDWEIIKELNILNFNIEALYRAYKTLSGGEKVKAMLVALFLKDNNFLLIDEPTNHLDDVSKLDVEKYLKNKKGFILVSHDRGLLNEVTDHIMAINNSNIDIIQGNYSVWKEAFDRQNNFELKQN
;
A
#
# COMPACT_ATOMS: atom_id res chain seq x y z
N MET A 1 0.85 8.18 -18.93
CA MET A 1 0.08 7.65 -17.79
C MET A 1 0.01 6.15 -17.91
N SER A 2 0.51 5.44 -16.94
CA SER A 2 0.38 3.98 -16.89
C SER A 2 -0.87 3.63 -16.08
N LEU A 3 -1.60 2.61 -16.53
CA LEU A 3 -2.83 2.16 -15.88
C LEU A 3 -2.68 0.70 -15.48
N ILE A 4 -3.20 0.36 -14.31
CA ILE A 4 -3.50 -1.01 -13.91
C ILE A 4 -5.00 -1.19 -14.14
N GLN A 5 -5.37 -2.08 -15.07
CA GLN A 5 -6.77 -2.35 -15.40
C GLN A 5 -7.18 -3.69 -14.83
N ILE A 6 -8.17 -3.68 -13.97
CA ILE A 6 -8.82 -4.88 -13.46
C ILE A 6 -10.13 -5.03 -14.26
N LYS A 7 -10.35 -6.18 -14.90
CA LYS A 7 -11.51 -6.46 -15.75
C LYS A 7 -12.19 -7.75 -15.31
N ASN A 8 -13.48 -7.63 -14.98
CA ASN A 8 -14.36 -8.77 -14.62
C ASN A 8 -13.75 -9.68 -13.54
N LEU A 9 -13.11 -9.06 -12.52
CA LEU A 9 -12.48 -9.80 -11.43
C LEU A 9 -13.54 -10.49 -10.60
N THR A 10 -13.49 -11.82 -10.59
CA THR A 10 -14.31 -12.66 -9.71
C THR A 10 -13.39 -13.58 -8.91
N PHE A 11 -13.57 -13.60 -7.60
CA PHE A 11 -12.78 -14.42 -6.70
C PHE A 11 -13.60 -14.96 -5.53
N ARG A 12 -13.40 -16.24 -5.25
CA ARG A 12 -13.95 -16.95 -4.09
C ARG A 12 -12.89 -17.92 -3.56
N TYR A 13 -12.78 -18.05 -2.25
CA TYR A 13 -11.97 -19.11 -1.65
C TYR A 13 -12.64 -20.47 -1.82
N ASP A 14 -11.86 -21.56 -1.95
CA ASP A 14 -12.35 -22.91 -2.21
C ASP A 14 -13.42 -23.37 -1.19
N ASN A 15 -13.29 -22.97 0.07
CA ASN A 15 -14.23 -23.28 1.13
C ASN A 15 -15.27 -22.16 1.39
N GLY A 16 -15.28 -21.12 0.55
CA GLY A 16 -16.20 -19.97 0.69
C GLY A 16 -17.54 -20.24 -0.02
N ILE A 17 -18.63 -19.78 0.59
CA ILE A 17 -19.96 -19.83 -0.01
C ILE A 17 -20.18 -18.61 -0.91
N GLU A 18 -19.67 -17.44 -0.52
CA GLU A 18 -19.87 -16.16 -1.19
C GLU A 18 -18.62 -15.71 -1.96
N ASN A 19 -18.83 -14.99 -3.06
CA ASN A 19 -17.75 -14.32 -3.77
C ASN A 19 -17.20 -13.15 -2.91
N ILE A 20 -15.87 -13.08 -2.80
CA ILE A 20 -15.16 -11.91 -2.20
C ILE A 20 -15.19 -10.76 -3.19
N PHE A 21 -15.00 -11.05 -4.49
CA PHE A 21 -15.18 -10.13 -5.60
C PHE A 21 -16.11 -10.78 -6.63
N ASP A 22 -17.01 -9.98 -7.21
CA ASP A 22 -17.98 -10.45 -8.17
C ASP A 22 -18.09 -9.49 -9.35
N ASP A 23 -17.50 -9.90 -10.48
CA ASP A 23 -17.47 -9.14 -11.75
C ASP A 23 -16.93 -7.69 -11.62
N VAL A 24 -15.91 -7.51 -10.80
CA VAL A 24 -15.35 -6.17 -10.51
C VAL A 24 -14.47 -5.69 -11.65
N SER A 25 -14.74 -4.46 -12.12
CA SER A 25 -13.93 -3.80 -13.15
C SER A 25 -13.56 -2.39 -12.70
N VAL A 26 -12.26 -2.11 -12.53
CA VAL A 26 -11.74 -0.80 -12.12
C VAL A 26 -10.41 -0.49 -12.80
N ASN A 27 -10.12 0.79 -12.98
CA ASN A 27 -8.86 1.29 -13.51
C ASN A 27 -8.13 2.09 -12.43
N LEU A 28 -6.85 1.82 -12.23
CA LEU A 28 -5.97 2.51 -11.28
C LEU A 28 -4.90 3.26 -12.07
N ASP A 29 -4.77 4.56 -11.84
CA ASP A 29 -3.62 5.31 -12.33
C ASP A 29 -2.41 5.03 -11.43
N THR A 30 -1.28 4.68 -12.04
CA THR A 30 -0.06 4.35 -11.31
C THR A 30 0.60 5.55 -10.60
N ASN A 31 0.04 6.76 -10.72
CA ASN A 31 0.47 7.94 -9.96
C ASN A 31 -0.39 8.22 -8.73
N TRP A 32 -1.52 7.53 -8.56
CA TRP A 32 -2.41 7.77 -7.43
C TRP A 32 -1.81 7.28 -6.11
N LYS A 33 -2.19 7.95 -5.05
CA LYS A 33 -1.98 7.54 -3.66
C LYS A 33 -3.30 7.02 -3.12
N LEU A 34 -3.53 5.72 -3.30
CA LEU A 34 -4.80 5.07 -2.98
C LEU A 34 -4.84 4.60 -1.53
N GLY A 35 -5.83 5.01 -0.77
CA GLY A 35 -6.14 4.41 0.53
C GLY A 35 -7.12 3.25 0.34
N LEU A 36 -6.72 2.02 0.65
CA LEU A 36 -7.59 0.85 0.57
C LEU A 36 -8.32 0.66 1.89
N ILE A 37 -9.62 0.79 1.85
CA ILE A 37 -10.50 0.67 3.00
C ILE A 37 -11.59 -0.39 2.79
N GLY A 38 -12.16 -0.87 3.87
CA GLY A 38 -13.21 -1.88 3.88
C GLY A 38 -13.29 -2.56 5.23
N ARG A 39 -14.41 -3.21 5.52
CA ARG A 39 -14.59 -3.97 6.77
C ARG A 39 -13.56 -5.10 6.85
N ASN A 40 -13.18 -5.49 8.06
CA ASN A 40 -12.26 -6.62 8.26
C ASN A 40 -12.88 -7.90 7.70
N GLY A 41 -12.05 -8.73 7.04
CA GLY A 41 -12.50 -9.96 6.37
C GLY A 41 -13.22 -9.77 5.03
N LYS A 42 -13.38 -8.53 4.54
CA LYS A 42 -14.11 -8.23 3.28
C LYS A 42 -13.23 -8.14 2.03
N GLY A 43 -11.97 -8.62 2.07
CA GLY A 43 -11.18 -8.81 0.86
C GLY A 43 -9.98 -7.87 0.65
N LYS A 44 -9.63 -6.96 1.61
CA LYS A 44 -8.44 -6.09 1.45
C LYS A 44 -7.17 -6.88 1.15
N THR A 45 -6.80 -7.78 2.05
CA THR A 45 -5.61 -8.64 1.88
C THR A 45 -5.73 -9.54 0.66
N THR A 46 -6.95 -10.02 0.35
CA THR A 46 -7.22 -10.84 -0.84
C THR A 46 -6.93 -10.05 -2.12
N LEU A 47 -7.39 -8.79 -2.22
CA LEU A 47 -7.10 -7.92 -3.36
C LEU A 47 -5.58 -7.72 -3.53
N LEU A 48 -4.88 -7.41 -2.44
CA LEU A 48 -3.42 -7.24 -2.48
C LEU A 48 -2.71 -8.51 -2.95
N GLN A 49 -3.14 -9.68 -2.48
CA GLN A 49 -2.58 -10.97 -2.90
C GLN A 49 -2.86 -11.28 -4.38
N ILE A 50 -4.06 -10.95 -4.88
CA ILE A 50 -4.42 -11.07 -6.30
C ILE A 50 -3.52 -10.16 -7.15
N LEU A 51 -3.35 -8.90 -6.78
CA LEU A 51 -2.49 -7.93 -7.48
C LEU A 51 -1.03 -8.38 -7.52
N CYS A 52 -0.55 -9.03 -6.46
CA CYS A 52 0.77 -9.66 -6.39
C CYS A 52 0.89 -10.97 -7.19
N GLY A 53 -0.20 -11.47 -7.79
CA GLY A 53 -0.21 -12.77 -8.49
C GLY A 53 -0.09 -14.00 -7.58
N LYS A 54 -0.42 -13.87 -6.29
CA LYS A 54 -0.34 -14.97 -5.31
C LYS A 54 -1.60 -15.83 -5.26
N LEU A 55 -2.71 -15.34 -5.81
CA LEU A 55 -4.00 -16.05 -5.86
C LEU A 55 -4.48 -16.12 -7.31
N ASN A 56 -5.06 -17.27 -7.68
CA ASN A 56 -5.74 -17.45 -8.95
C ASN A 56 -7.12 -16.82 -8.89
N TYR A 57 -7.56 -16.17 -9.96
CA TYR A 57 -8.84 -15.47 -10.05
C TYR A 57 -9.43 -15.62 -11.45
N ALA A 58 -10.71 -15.40 -11.61
CA ALA A 58 -11.36 -15.24 -12.90
C ALA A 58 -11.33 -13.75 -13.30
N GLY A 59 -11.25 -13.47 -14.61
CA GLY A 59 -11.10 -12.12 -15.15
C GLY A 59 -9.68 -11.84 -15.63
N LYS A 60 -9.30 -10.56 -15.73
CA LYS A 60 -8.00 -10.15 -16.25
C LYS A 60 -7.48 -8.90 -15.55
N ILE A 61 -6.19 -8.92 -15.20
CA ILE A 61 -5.44 -7.75 -14.74
C ILE A 61 -4.39 -7.41 -15.80
N ILE A 62 -4.47 -6.19 -16.37
CA ILE A 62 -3.54 -5.68 -17.36
C ILE A 62 -2.71 -4.59 -16.70
N LYS A 63 -1.41 -4.75 -16.70
CA LYS A 63 -0.46 -3.81 -16.10
C LYS A 63 0.85 -3.82 -16.89
N ASN A 64 1.52 -2.68 -16.89
CA ASN A 64 2.87 -2.50 -17.48
C ASN A 64 3.87 -2.01 -16.44
N VAL A 65 3.59 -2.23 -15.16
CA VAL A 65 4.43 -1.92 -14.01
C VAL A 65 4.61 -3.17 -13.16
N ASP A 66 5.71 -3.24 -12.46
CA ASP A 66 5.91 -4.23 -11.41
C ASP A 66 5.05 -3.88 -10.20
N ILE A 67 4.60 -4.89 -9.47
CA ILE A 67 3.87 -4.70 -8.22
C ILE A 67 4.69 -5.32 -7.11
N ASP A 68 5.11 -4.52 -6.15
CA ASP A 68 5.82 -4.97 -4.96
C ASP A 68 5.01 -4.71 -3.69
N TYR A 69 5.25 -5.55 -2.70
CA TYR A 69 4.48 -5.58 -1.45
C TYR A 69 5.38 -5.23 -0.27
N PHE A 70 4.90 -4.34 0.58
CA PHE A 70 5.48 -4.04 1.88
C PHE A 70 4.59 -4.65 2.99
N PRO A 71 5.13 -5.32 4.00
CA PRO A 71 6.55 -5.65 4.16
C PRO A 71 6.98 -6.86 3.32
N PHE A 72 8.23 -6.89 2.91
CA PHE A 72 8.80 -8.01 2.17
C PHE A 72 9.85 -8.75 3.01
N LYS A 73 10.17 -10.00 2.61
CA LYS A 73 11.16 -10.81 3.31
C LYS A 73 12.58 -10.40 2.93
N VAL A 74 13.44 -10.26 3.91
CA VAL A 74 14.85 -9.90 3.75
C VAL A 74 15.76 -10.88 4.44
N ASN A 75 17.04 -10.93 4.03
CA ASN A 75 18.07 -11.63 4.80
C ASN A 75 18.58 -10.71 5.91
N GLU A 76 18.08 -10.91 7.11
CA GLU A 76 18.36 -10.05 8.27
C GLU A 76 19.84 -10.05 8.72
N ASN A 77 20.68 -10.99 8.25
CA ASN A 77 22.11 -11.05 8.57
C ASN A 77 22.98 -10.18 7.66
N LYS A 78 22.45 -9.72 6.53
CA LYS A 78 23.14 -8.77 5.64
C LYS A 78 23.24 -7.38 6.27
N LEU A 79 24.17 -6.56 5.79
CA LEU A 79 24.20 -5.14 6.10
C LEU A 79 22.93 -4.46 5.56
N THR A 80 22.47 -3.42 6.23
CA THR A 80 21.24 -2.71 5.83
C THR A 80 21.32 -2.17 4.41
N ILE A 81 22.49 -1.65 4.01
CA ILE A 81 22.72 -1.16 2.64
C ILE A 81 22.57 -2.29 1.62
N GLU A 82 23.11 -3.47 1.90
CA GLU A 82 23.00 -4.64 1.01
C GLU A 82 21.54 -5.11 0.87
N VAL A 83 20.77 -5.07 1.96
CA VAL A 83 19.33 -5.40 1.93
C VAL A 83 18.59 -4.45 1.00
N ILE A 84 18.88 -3.15 1.03
CA ILE A 84 18.26 -2.17 0.15
C ILE A 84 18.69 -2.43 -1.30
N GLN A 85 19.97 -2.63 -1.55
CA GLN A 85 20.53 -2.87 -2.88
C GLN A 85 20.10 -4.20 -3.52
N ASP A 86 19.79 -5.23 -2.73
CA ASP A 86 19.18 -6.47 -3.24
C ASP A 86 17.81 -6.24 -3.90
N PHE A 87 17.14 -5.12 -3.55
CA PHE A 87 15.79 -4.81 -4.01
C PHE A 87 15.75 -3.76 -5.11
N CYS A 88 16.67 -2.80 -5.07
CA CYS A 88 16.78 -1.73 -6.05
C CYS A 88 18.24 -1.60 -6.54
N MET A 89 18.42 -1.17 -7.80
CA MET A 89 19.75 -0.92 -8.37
C MET A 89 20.24 0.53 -8.11
N ALA A 90 19.90 1.08 -6.93
CA ALA A 90 20.24 2.44 -6.59
C ALA A 90 21.68 2.56 -6.09
N GLU A 91 22.32 3.67 -6.40
CA GLU A 91 23.63 4.03 -5.89
C GLU A 91 23.55 4.46 -4.41
N ASP A 92 24.65 4.29 -3.67
CA ASP A 92 24.71 4.63 -2.24
C ASP A 92 24.22 6.03 -1.92
N TRP A 93 24.55 7.01 -2.76
CA TRP A 93 24.15 8.40 -2.55
C TRP A 93 22.63 8.61 -2.69
N GLU A 94 21.95 7.84 -3.56
CA GLU A 94 20.50 7.89 -3.72
C GLU A 94 19.82 7.30 -2.49
N ILE A 95 20.31 6.16 -2.00
CA ILE A 95 19.85 5.51 -0.78
C ILE A 95 19.99 6.46 0.41
N ILE A 96 21.18 7.07 0.58
CA ILE A 96 21.46 8.00 1.68
C ILE A 96 20.55 9.24 1.59
N LYS A 97 20.34 9.77 0.40
CA LYS A 97 19.43 10.91 0.17
C LYS A 97 18.01 10.60 0.63
N GLU A 98 17.44 9.46 0.23
CA GLU A 98 16.10 9.06 0.61
C GLU A 98 15.98 8.77 2.11
N LEU A 99 16.98 8.10 2.69
CA LEU A 99 17.03 7.82 4.13
C LEU A 99 17.12 9.09 4.99
N ASN A 100 17.83 10.12 4.52
CA ASN A 100 17.89 11.42 5.20
C ASN A 100 16.51 12.11 5.25
N ILE A 101 15.67 11.97 4.20
CA ILE A 101 14.30 12.49 4.22
C ILE A 101 13.46 11.82 5.33
N LEU A 102 13.76 10.57 5.64
CA LEU A 102 13.12 9.79 6.71
C LEU A 102 13.76 9.98 8.10
N ASN A 103 14.71 10.90 8.27
CA ASN A 103 15.48 11.07 9.50
C ASN A 103 16.10 9.75 10.01
N PHE A 104 16.64 8.94 9.08
CA PHE A 104 17.27 7.68 9.39
C PHE A 104 18.71 7.92 9.89
N ASN A 105 19.15 7.17 10.90
CA ASN A 105 20.54 7.20 11.33
C ASN A 105 21.45 6.52 10.29
N ILE A 106 22.22 7.29 9.53
CA ILE A 106 23.04 6.77 8.43
C ILE A 106 24.11 5.77 8.91
N GLU A 107 24.61 5.87 10.13
CA GLU A 107 25.52 4.85 10.68
C GLU A 107 24.88 3.46 10.77
N ALA A 108 23.57 3.40 10.94
CA ALA A 108 22.82 2.15 10.95
C ALA A 108 22.76 1.46 9.58
N LEU A 109 23.03 2.19 8.50
CA LEU A 109 23.10 1.64 7.15
C LEU A 109 24.19 0.55 6.99
N TYR A 110 25.26 0.67 7.75
CA TYR A 110 26.40 -0.25 7.74
C TYR A 110 26.38 -1.28 8.87
N ARG A 111 25.23 -1.42 9.54
CA ARG A 111 24.99 -2.48 10.54
C ARG A 111 24.15 -3.60 9.94
N ALA A 112 24.21 -4.79 10.57
CA ALA A 112 23.35 -5.90 10.21
C ALA A 112 21.86 -5.52 10.39
N TYR A 113 21.01 -5.80 9.39
CA TYR A 113 19.59 -5.43 9.36
C TYR A 113 18.81 -5.87 10.61
N LYS A 114 19.13 -7.05 11.16
CA LYS A 114 18.53 -7.56 12.40
C LYS A 114 18.72 -6.66 13.62
N THR A 115 19.74 -5.79 13.61
CA THR A 115 20.06 -4.89 14.73
C THR A 115 19.27 -3.58 14.70
N LEU A 116 18.54 -3.34 13.62
CA LEU A 116 17.71 -2.14 13.46
C LEU A 116 16.49 -2.19 14.37
N SER A 117 16.08 -1.01 14.84
CA SER A 117 14.75 -0.82 15.46
C SER A 117 13.63 -1.08 14.44
N GLY A 118 12.40 -1.28 14.94
CA GLY A 118 11.23 -1.45 14.06
C GLY A 118 11.05 -0.28 13.09
N GLY A 119 11.21 0.95 13.58
CA GLY A 119 11.13 2.16 12.75
C GLY A 119 12.21 2.24 11.68
N GLU A 120 13.46 1.92 12.03
CA GLU A 120 14.57 1.87 11.07
C GLU A 120 14.34 0.79 9.99
N LYS A 121 13.82 -0.39 10.36
CA LYS A 121 13.48 -1.46 9.41
C LYS A 121 12.43 -1.01 8.40
N VAL A 122 11.36 -0.36 8.86
CA VAL A 122 10.31 0.19 8.00
C VAL A 122 10.87 1.24 7.05
N LYS A 123 11.66 2.19 7.56
CA LYS A 123 12.29 3.26 6.75
C LYS A 123 13.18 2.68 5.66
N ALA A 124 14.05 1.71 5.99
CA ALA A 124 14.93 1.04 5.03
C ALA A 124 14.13 0.28 3.95
N MET A 125 13.08 -0.45 4.32
CA MET A 125 12.21 -1.16 3.36
C MET A 125 11.47 -0.20 2.43
N LEU A 126 10.93 0.91 2.94
CA LEU A 126 10.23 1.90 2.11
C LEU A 126 11.19 2.53 1.09
N VAL A 127 12.41 2.86 1.50
CA VAL A 127 13.43 3.41 0.57
C VAL A 127 13.76 2.39 -0.52
N ALA A 128 13.98 1.12 -0.19
CA ALA A 128 14.24 0.06 -1.17
C ALA A 128 13.12 -0.04 -2.22
N LEU A 129 11.88 0.04 -1.78
CA LEU A 129 10.70 -0.04 -2.65
C LEU A 129 10.54 1.19 -3.54
N PHE A 130 10.72 2.41 -3.00
CA PHE A 130 10.53 3.65 -3.75
C PHE A 130 11.70 4.01 -4.68
N LEU A 131 12.87 3.41 -4.48
CA LEU A 131 14.01 3.54 -5.39
C LEU A 131 13.99 2.54 -6.55
N LYS A 132 13.14 1.52 -6.48
CA LYS A 132 12.97 0.59 -7.60
C LYS A 132 12.18 1.25 -8.73
N ASP A 133 12.70 1.18 -9.94
CA ASP A 133 12.06 1.74 -11.13
C ASP A 133 10.83 0.95 -11.57
N ASN A 134 9.93 1.64 -12.28
CA ASN A 134 8.73 1.08 -12.91
C ASN A 134 7.86 0.25 -11.95
N ASN A 135 7.70 0.72 -10.72
CA ASN A 135 7.08 0.01 -9.63
C ASN A 135 5.79 0.67 -9.15
N PHE A 136 4.81 -0.14 -8.77
CA PHE A 136 3.61 0.27 -8.06
C PHE A 136 3.51 -0.50 -6.74
N LEU A 137 3.39 0.19 -5.62
CA LEU A 137 3.56 -0.40 -4.31
C LEU A 137 2.25 -0.75 -3.64
N LEU A 138 2.23 -1.89 -2.96
CA LEU A 138 1.19 -2.28 -2.02
C LEU A 138 1.76 -2.19 -0.61
N ILE A 139 1.38 -1.16 0.13
CA ILE A 139 1.91 -0.84 1.46
C ILE A 139 0.87 -1.23 2.51
N ASP A 140 1.14 -2.28 3.26
CA ASP A 140 0.22 -2.84 4.24
C ASP A 140 0.70 -2.54 5.66
N GLU A 141 -0.03 -1.69 6.37
CA GLU A 141 0.18 -1.30 7.77
C GLU A 141 1.62 -0.83 8.10
N PRO A 142 2.19 0.15 7.37
CA PRO A 142 3.60 0.53 7.53
C PRO A 142 3.92 1.18 8.88
N THR A 143 2.93 1.68 9.59
CA THR A 143 3.11 2.39 10.87
C THR A 143 2.76 1.57 12.09
N ASN A 144 2.42 0.28 11.91
CA ASN A 144 2.13 -0.60 13.02
C ASN A 144 3.37 -0.78 13.92
N HIS A 145 3.16 -0.63 15.22
CA HIS A 145 4.19 -0.77 16.27
C HIS A 145 5.34 0.25 16.19
N LEU A 146 5.17 1.35 15.44
CA LEU A 146 6.10 2.45 15.43
C LEU A 146 5.82 3.44 16.57
N ASP A 147 6.87 4.09 17.06
CA ASP A 147 6.75 5.28 17.91
C ASP A 147 6.21 6.48 17.11
N ASP A 148 5.75 7.51 17.81
CA ASP A 148 5.11 8.67 17.17
C ASP A 148 6.05 9.45 16.26
N VAL A 149 7.36 9.49 16.57
CA VAL A 149 8.36 10.17 15.72
C VAL A 149 8.53 9.43 14.40
N SER A 150 8.73 8.11 14.47
CA SER A 150 8.85 7.26 13.27
C SER A 150 7.58 7.28 12.41
N LYS A 151 6.39 7.33 13.04
CA LYS A 151 5.12 7.49 12.29
C LYS A 151 5.07 8.78 11.51
N LEU A 152 5.43 9.91 12.13
CA LEU A 152 5.46 11.22 11.47
C LEU A 152 6.47 11.27 10.32
N ASP A 153 7.63 10.64 10.48
CA ASP A 153 8.63 10.56 9.41
C ASP A 153 8.09 9.78 8.20
N VAL A 154 7.46 8.61 8.44
CA VAL A 154 6.86 7.78 7.40
C VAL A 154 5.69 8.50 6.72
N GLU A 155 4.82 9.19 7.48
CA GLU A 155 3.71 9.99 6.95
C GLU A 155 4.22 11.08 5.99
N LYS A 156 5.19 11.90 6.44
CA LYS A 156 5.78 12.96 5.62
C LYS A 156 6.43 12.41 4.36
N TYR A 157 7.08 11.27 4.46
CA TYR A 157 7.71 10.60 3.33
C TYR A 157 6.68 10.15 2.30
N LEU A 158 5.67 9.39 2.72
CA LEU A 158 4.61 8.89 1.85
C LEU A 158 3.80 10.03 1.21
N LYS A 159 3.58 11.13 1.92
CA LYS A 159 2.88 12.32 1.39
C LYS A 159 3.54 12.88 0.13
N ASN A 160 4.85 12.75 0.00
CA ASN A 160 5.64 13.23 -1.14
C ASN A 160 5.90 12.16 -2.21
N LYS A 161 5.44 10.93 -2.01
CA LYS A 161 5.57 9.83 -2.98
C LYS A 161 4.28 9.64 -3.77
N LYS A 162 4.34 8.79 -4.81
CA LYS A 162 3.22 8.45 -5.70
C LYS A 162 3.28 6.97 -6.04
N GLY A 163 2.18 6.45 -6.59
CA GLY A 163 2.15 5.12 -7.16
C GLY A 163 2.07 4.01 -6.12
N PHE A 164 1.07 4.09 -5.21
CA PHE A 164 0.88 3.04 -4.22
C PHE A 164 -0.58 2.90 -3.76
N ILE A 165 -0.87 1.72 -3.23
CA ILE A 165 -2.04 1.44 -2.40
C ILE A 165 -1.57 1.34 -0.95
N LEU A 166 -2.19 2.11 -0.06
CA LEU A 166 -1.93 2.10 1.38
C LEU A 166 -3.10 1.47 2.11
N VAL A 167 -2.82 0.41 2.87
CA VAL A 167 -3.74 -0.13 3.87
C VAL A 167 -3.28 0.33 5.24
N SER A 168 -4.15 0.95 5.99
CA SER A 168 -3.88 1.33 7.38
C SER A 168 -5.16 1.41 8.21
N HIS A 169 -5.04 1.10 9.50
CA HIS A 169 -6.06 1.39 10.50
C HIS A 169 -5.97 2.82 11.04
N ASP A 170 -4.85 3.49 10.78
CA ASP A 170 -4.66 4.90 11.14
C ASP A 170 -5.36 5.81 10.13
N ARG A 171 -6.51 6.36 10.55
CA ARG A 171 -7.32 7.26 9.71
C ARG A 171 -6.63 8.60 9.47
N GLY A 172 -5.81 9.05 10.42
CA GLY A 172 -5.00 10.27 10.27
C GLY A 172 -4.00 10.11 9.13
N LEU A 173 -3.25 9.00 9.12
CA LEU A 173 -2.32 8.66 8.05
C LEU A 173 -3.02 8.59 6.69
N LEU A 174 -4.15 7.88 6.59
CA LEU A 174 -4.93 7.82 5.35
C LEU A 174 -5.38 9.21 4.89
N ASN A 175 -5.82 10.06 5.82
CA ASN A 175 -6.30 11.40 5.50
C ASN A 175 -5.19 12.32 4.96
N GLU A 176 -3.99 12.25 5.54
CA GLU A 176 -2.86 13.10 5.17
C GLU A 176 -2.12 12.64 3.92
N VAL A 177 -2.10 11.34 3.66
CA VAL A 177 -1.24 10.74 2.64
C VAL A 177 -1.97 10.47 1.33
N THR A 178 -3.26 10.09 1.37
CA THR A 178 -3.99 9.62 0.17
C THR A 178 -4.69 10.74 -0.58
N ASP A 179 -4.80 10.58 -1.91
CA ASP A 179 -5.55 11.46 -2.82
C ASP A 179 -6.75 10.75 -3.47
N HIS A 180 -6.84 9.44 -3.33
CA HIS A 180 -7.97 8.61 -3.74
C HIS A 180 -8.25 7.54 -2.70
N ILE A 181 -9.52 7.20 -2.52
CA ILE A 181 -9.95 6.10 -1.65
C ILE A 181 -10.54 4.99 -2.51
N MET A 182 -10.01 3.79 -2.33
CA MET A 182 -10.53 2.54 -2.86
C MET A 182 -11.29 1.82 -1.74
N ALA A 183 -12.60 1.75 -1.85
CA ALA A 183 -13.46 1.11 -0.85
C ALA A 183 -13.97 -0.24 -1.35
N ILE A 184 -13.81 -1.29 -0.52
CA ILE A 184 -14.40 -2.61 -0.80
C ILE A 184 -15.73 -2.71 -0.07
N ASN A 185 -16.82 -2.78 -0.83
CA ASN A 185 -18.18 -2.91 -0.34
C ASN A 185 -18.95 -4.00 -1.12
N ASN A 186 -19.61 -4.92 -0.41
CA ASN A 186 -20.52 -5.92 -1.00
C ASN A 186 -19.95 -6.59 -2.27
N SER A 187 -18.73 -7.14 -2.18
CA SER A 187 -18.03 -7.80 -3.29
C SER A 187 -17.68 -6.92 -4.49
N ASN A 188 -17.82 -5.60 -4.37
CA ASN A 188 -17.45 -4.60 -5.36
C ASN A 188 -16.36 -3.67 -4.85
N ILE A 189 -15.71 -2.93 -5.76
CA ILE A 189 -14.68 -1.93 -5.48
C ILE A 189 -15.12 -0.59 -6.06
N ASP A 190 -15.21 0.41 -5.19
CA ASP A 190 -15.50 1.79 -5.57
C ASP A 190 -14.27 2.66 -5.36
N ILE A 191 -13.98 3.57 -6.31
CA ILE A 191 -12.88 4.53 -6.20
C ILE A 191 -13.45 5.93 -6.18
N ILE A 192 -13.07 6.70 -5.17
CA ILE A 192 -13.48 8.08 -4.99
C ILE A 192 -12.23 8.96 -4.93
N GLN A 193 -12.23 10.03 -5.70
CA GLN A 193 -11.19 11.06 -5.61
C GLN A 193 -11.35 11.86 -4.32
N GLY A 194 -10.30 11.98 -3.57
CA GLY A 194 -10.25 12.65 -2.27
C GLY A 194 -9.59 11.79 -1.21
N ASN A 195 -9.40 12.36 -0.04
CA ASN A 195 -8.83 11.67 1.11
C ASN A 195 -9.90 10.92 1.93
N TYR A 196 -9.48 10.34 3.05
CA TYR A 196 -10.37 9.57 3.92
C TYR A 196 -11.58 10.39 4.42
N SER A 197 -11.42 11.68 4.76
CA SER A 197 -12.50 12.53 5.23
C SER A 197 -13.57 12.76 4.17
N VAL A 198 -13.16 13.03 2.93
CA VAL A 198 -14.08 13.21 1.79
C VAL A 198 -14.89 11.95 1.53
N TRP A 199 -14.22 10.79 1.53
CA TRP A 199 -14.91 9.51 1.39
C TRP A 199 -15.90 9.26 2.53
N LYS A 200 -15.49 9.51 3.78
CA LYS A 200 -16.33 9.29 4.96
C LYS A 200 -17.60 10.12 4.93
N GLU A 201 -17.51 11.39 4.56
CA GLU A 201 -18.68 12.25 4.41
C GLU A 201 -19.64 11.75 3.31
N ALA A 202 -19.10 11.33 2.16
CA ALA A 202 -19.92 10.78 1.08
C ALA A 202 -20.63 9.49 1.52
N PHE A 203 -19.93 8.60 2.18
CA PHE A 203 -20.45 7.34 2.71
C PHE A 203 -21.55 7.56 3.77
N ASP A 204 -21.34 8.50 4.70
CA ASP A 204 -22.32 8.81 5.74
C ASP A 204 -23.59 9.45 5.17
N ARG A 205 -23.48 10.30 4.13
CA ARG A 205 -24.63 10.86 3.41
C ARG A 205 -25.46 9.76 2.75
N GLN A 206 -24.80 8.83 2.06
CA GLN A 206 -25.49 7.71 1.39
C GLN A 206 -26.23 6.82 2.39
N ASN A 207 -25.57 6.41 3.48
CA ASN A 207 -26.20 5.60 4.53
C ASN A 207 -27.40 6.30 5.18
N ASN A 208 -27.29 7.61 5.46
CA ASN A 208 -28.39 8.39 6.04
C ASN A 208 -29.58 8.53 5.07
N PHE A 209 -29.32 8.52 3.76
CA PHE A 209 -30.37 8.55 2.76
C PHE A 209 -31.12 7.21 2.69
N GLU A 210 -30.39 6.09 2.69
CA GLU A 210 -30.96 4.74 2.69
C GLU A 210 -31.80 4.47 3.96
N LEU A 211 -31.34 4.94 5.14
CA LEU A 211 -32.08 4.81 6.42
C LEU A 211 -33.37 5.63 6.45
N LYS A 212 -33.52 6.67 5.63
CA LYS A 212 -34.75 7.48 5.55
C LYS A 212 -35.77 6.93 4.53
N GLN A 213 -35.35 6.00 3.67
CA GLN A 213 -36.23 5.36 2.68
C GLN A 213 -36.84 4.02 3.15
N ASN A 214 -36.30 3.45 4.24
CA ASN A 214 -36.83 2.28 4.92
C ASN A 214 -37.64 2.68 6.17
#